data_fc53bd576f64238aff102d1c16cb9a02
#
_entry.id   fc53bd576f64238aff102d1c16cb9a02
#
_cell.length_a   1.000
_cell.length_b   1.000
_cell.length_c   1.000
_cell.angle_alpha   90.00
_cell.angle_beta   90.00
_cell.angle_gamma   90.00
#
_symmetry.space_group_name_H-M   'P 1'
#
loop_
_entity.id
_entity.type
_entity.pdbx_description
1 polymer ?
#
loop_
_entity_poly.entity_id
_entity_poly.type
_entity_poly.pdbx_seq_one_letter_code
_entity_poly.pdbx_strand_id
1 'polypeptide(L)'
;MNTDNFSISGETIDYGPCAFLDEYHPGKVFSSIDQNGRYAFGNQPSIASWNLASLAGCLIAFIDKDSDKANELATEVLDNFSIETNQRILDLMCKKIGIDGSIKAVSYTHLTLPTIYSV
;
A
#
# COMPACT_ATOMS: atom_id res chain seq x y z
N MET A 1 8.17 -4.42 -5.96
CA MET A 1 8.25 -3.14 -5.20
C MET A 1 9.25 -3.31 -4.06
N ASN A 2 10.43 -2.76 -4.23
CA ASN A 2 11.52 -2.81 -3.25
C ASN A 2 12.10 -1.40 -3.12
N THR A 3 12.95 -1.13 -2.13
CA THR A 3 13.49 0.23 -1.89
C THR A 3 14.28 0.80 -3.07
N ASP A 4 14.87 -0.05 -3.92
CA ASP A 4 15.64 0.35 -5.09
C ASP A 4 14.79 0.68 -6.33
N ASN A 5 13.51 0.31 -6.33
CA ASN A 5 12.57 0.58 -7.43
C ASN A 5 11.27 1.25 -6.99
N PHE A 6 11.30 1.92 -5.84
CA PHE A 6 10.20 2.66 -5.26
C PHE A 6 10.53 4.15 -5.21
N SER A 7 9.84 4.95 -6.02
CA SER A 7 10.07 6.39 -6.13
C SER A 7 9.08 7.19 -5.30
N ILE A 8 9.56 8.24 -4.65
CA ILE A 8 8.74 9.20 -3.90
C ILE A 8 8.13 10.29 -4.80
N SER A 9 8.42 10.29 -6.09
CA SER A 9 7.90 11.29 -7.04
C SER A 9 6.39 11.27 -7.21
N GLY A 10 5.72 10.17 -6.83
CA GLY A 10 4.29 9.99 -7.04
C GLY A 10 3.91 9.67 -8.49
N GLU A 11 4.89 9.43 -9.35
CA GLU A 11 4.72 9.16 -10.77
C GLU A 11 5.25 7.76 -11.11
N THR A 12 4.60 7.10 -12.06
CA THR A 12 5.13 5.87 -12.66
C THR A 12 6.14 6.24 -13.72
N ILE A 13 7.36 5.68 -13.64
CA ILE A 13 8.43 5.98 -14.59
C ILE A 13 8.11 5.37 -15.95
N ASP A 14 7.74 4.10 -15.96
CA ASP A 14 7.29 3.38 -17.16
C ASP A 14 6.46 2.14 -16.77
N TYR A 15 5.89 1.47 -17.78
CA TYR A 15 5.08 0.25 -17.62
C TYR A 15 5.75 -1.01 -18.19
N GLY A 16 7.00 -0.95 -18.48
CA GLY A 16 7.73 -2.09 -19.02
C GLY A 16 8.91 -2.53 -18.14
N PRO A 17 9.06 -3.82 -17.86
CA PRO A 17 8.05 -4.88 -17.95
C PRO A 17 7.03 -4.78 -16.82
N CYS A 18 5.77 -5.06 -17.12
CA CYS A 18 4.70 -5.08 -16.15
C CYS A 18 3.84 -6.33 -16.28
N ALA A 19 3.08 -6.64 -15.24
CA ALA A 19 2.10 -7.71 -15.25
C ALA A 19 0.71 -7.16 -14.97
N PHE A 20 -0.28 -7.71 -15.67
CA PHE A 20 -1.69 -7.40 -15.46
C PHE A 20 -2.36 -8.50 -14.65
N LEU A 21 -3.38 -8.12 -13.90
CA LEU A 21 -4.20 -9.03 -13.13
C LEU A 21 -5.45 -9.36 -13.96
N ASP A 22 -5.47 -10.51 -14.63
CA ASP A 22 -6.62 -10.95 -15.41
C ASP A 22 -7.78 -11.36 -14.50
N GLU A 23 -7.47 -12.22 -13.53
CA GLU A 23 -8.38 -12.63 -12.49
C GLU A 23 -7.88 -12.10 -11.15
N TYR A 24 -8.79 -11.48 -10.39
CA TYR A 24 -8.40 -10.94 -9.10
C TYR A 24 -8.09 -12.07 -8.12
N HIS A 25 -6.88 -12.02 -7.57
CA HIS A 25 -6.45 -12.88 -6.46
C HIS A 25 -5.47 -12.12 -5.57
N PRO A 26 -5.76 -11.92 -4.28
CA PRO A 26 -4.89 -11.13 -3.39
C PRO A 26 -3.51 -11.75 -3.22
N GLY A 27 -3.42 -13.08 -3.27
CA GLY A 27 -2.17 -13.83 -3.23
C GLY A 27 -1.46 -13.96 -4.57
N LYS A 28 -1.90 -13.26 -5.64
CA LYS A 28 -1.26 -13.34 -6.94
C LYS A 28 0.16 -12.82 -6.89
N VAL A 29 1.10 -13.69 -7.26
CA VAL A 29 2.53 -13.41 -7.37
C VAL A 29 2.91 -13.30 -8.84
N PHE A 30 3.68 -12.27 -9.20
CA PHE A 30 4.05 -11.95 -10.57
C PHE A 30 5.49 -12.34 -10.92
N SER A 31 6.27 -12.76 -9.93
CA SER A 31 7.66 -13.16 -10.12
C SER A 31 7.91 -14.56 -9.56
N SER A 32 8.57 -15.40 -10.35
CA SER A 32 8.96 -16.74 -9.91
C SER A 32 10.01 -16.73 -8.79
N ILE A 33 10.70 -15.61 -8.59
CA ILE A 33 11.70 -15.43 -7.52
C ILE A 33 11.00 -15.22 -6.17
N ASP A 34 9.80 -14.65 -6.17
CA ASP A 34 9.02 -14.39 -4.95
C ASP A 34 8.29 -15.64 -4.45
N GLN A 35 9.04 -16.61 -3.99
CA GLN A 35 8.50 -17.90 -3.53
C GLN A 35 7.60 -17.77 -2.29
N ASN A 36 7.82 -16.74 -1.48
CA ASN A 36 7.07 -16.50 -0.24
C ASN A 36 5.87 -15.55 -0.42
N GLY A 37 5.64 -15.05 -1.63
CA GLY A 37 4.55 -14.10 -1.90
C GLY A 37 4.71 -12.74 -1.21
N ARG A 38 5.94 -12.32 -0.90
CA ARG A 38 6.21 -11.03 -0.26
C ARG A 38 5.61 -9.87 -1.05
N TYR A 39 5.70 -9.94 -2.37
CA TYR A 39 5.21 -8.92 -3.30
C TYR A 39 3.88 -9.30 -3.96
N ALA A 40 3.13 -10.20 -3.36
CA ALA A 40 1.79 -10.55 -3.82
C ALA A 40 0.91 -9.30 -3.92
N PHE A 41 -0.08 -9.33 -4.81
CA PHE A 41 -0.95 -8.19 -5.08
C PHE A 41 -1.55 -7.58 -3.82
N GLY A 42 -2.12 -8.39 -2.93
CA GLY A 42 -2.71 -7.94 -1.67
C GLY A 42 -1.71 -7.39 -0.65
N ASN A 43 -0.40 -7.68 -0.81
CA ASN A 43 0.65 -7.21 0.09
C ASN A 43 1.25 -5.86 -0.34
N GLN A 44 0.86 -5.30 -1.48
CA GLN A 44 1.41 -4.05 -2.01
C GLN A 44 1.36 -2.88 -1.01
N PRO A 45 0.24 -2.61 -0.31
CA PRO A 45 0.18 -1.53 0.69
C PRO A 45 1.16 -1.73 1.83
N SER A 46 1.30 -2.96 2.32
CA SER A 46 2.22 -3.29 3.42
C SER A 46 3.69 -3.11 3.00
N ILE A 47 4.03 -3.48 1.77
CA ILE A 47 5.38 -3.27 1.24
C ILE A 47 5.67 -1.79 1.02
N ALA A 48 4.69 -1.00 0.58
CA ALA A 48 4.83 0.44 0.48
C ALA A 48 5.12 1.07 1.86
N SER A 49 4.38 0.69 2.90
CA SER A 49 4.64 1.13 4.28
C SER A 49 6.04 0.74 4.75
N TRP A 50 6.49 -0.47 4.44
CA TRP A 50 7.84 -0.93 4.79
C TRP A 50 8.93 -0.10 4.08
N ASN A 51 8.76 0.20 2.79
CA ASN A 51 9.68 1.06 2.04
C ASN A 51 9.74 2.47 2.63
N LEU A 52 8.59 3.04 2.99
CA LEU A 52 8.52 4.36 3.62
C LEU A 52 9.13 4.36 5.03
N ALA A 53 8.96 3.29 5.80
CA ALA A 53 9.62 3.14 7.10
C ALA A 53 11.15 3.10 6.95
N SER A 54 11.65 2.43 5.91
CA SER A 54 13.08 2.42 5.59
C SER A 54 13.61 3.83 5.26
N LEU A 55 12.83 4.60 4.48
CA LEU A 55 13.15 6.00 4.19
C LEU A 55 13.11 6.87 5.45
N ALA A 56 12.07 6.73 6.28
CA ALA A 56 11.93 7.46 7.53
C ALA A 56 13.13 7.20 8.45
N GLY A 57 13.58 5.95 8.55
CA GLY A 57 14.79 5.59 9.31
C GLY A 57 16.04 6.36 8.87
N CYS A 58 16.18 6.62 7.58
CA CYS A 58 17.29 7.44 7.05
C CYS A 58 17.14 8.94 7.40
N LEU A 59 15.91 9.40 7.65
CA LEU A 59 15.60 10.81 7.87
C LEU A 59 15.48 11.19 9.35
N ILE A 60 15.52 10.24 10.28
CA ILE A 60 15.32 10.48 11.73
C ILE A 60 16.16 11.65 12.25
N ALA A 61 17.42 11.71 11.89
CA ALA A 61 18.34 12.77 12.34
C ALA A 61 17.97 14.18 11.81
N PHE A 62 17.11 14.27 10.81
CA PHE A 62 16.65 15.53 10.21
C PHE A 62 15.26 15.95 10.71
N ILE A 63 14.50 15.03 11.32
CA ILE A 63 13.13 15.27 11.80
C ILE A 63 13.17 16.07 13.10
N ASP A 64 13.93 15.62 14.10
CA ASP A 64 14.11 16.31 15.36
C ASP A 64 15.51 15.98 15.94
N LYS A 65 16.03 16.86 16.78
CA LYS A 65 17.29 16.63 17.52
C LYS A 65 17.13 15.54 18.59
N ASP A 66 15.92 15.43 19.12
CA ASP A 66 15.54 14.38 20.04
C ASP A 66 15.10 13.14 19.23
N SER A 67 15.89 12.08 19.34
CA SER A 67 15.66 10.83 18.61
C SER A 67 14.32 10.17 18.96
N ASP A 68 13.90 10.22 20.22
CA ASP A 68 12.65 9.60 20.65
C ASP A 68 11.45 10.33 20.04
N LYS A 69 11.48 11.66 20.08
CA LYS A 69 10.47 12.49 19.45
C LYS A 69 10.46 12.35 17.93
N ALA A 70 11.61 12.25 17.29
CA ALA A 70 11.70 11.99 15.86
C ALA A 70 11.06 10.64 15.48
N ASN A 71 11.29 9.60 16.27
CA ASN A 71 10.67 8.29 16.08
C ASN A 71 9.14 8.31 16.26
N GLU A 72 8.64 9.04 17.27
CA GLU A 72 7.20 9.20 17.47
C GLU A 72 6.54 9.87 16.26
N LEU A 73 7.10 10.98 15.79
CA LEU A 73 6.58 11.70 14.62
C LEU A 73 6.62 10.84 13.34
N ALA A 74 7.70 10.11 13.11
CA ALA A 74 7.82 9.22 11.97
C ALA A 74 6.78 8.08 12.04
N THR A 75 6.55 7.51 13.21
CA THR A 75 5.57 6.44 13.43
C THR A 75 4.16 6.95 13.17
N GLU A 76 3.79 8.14 13.69
CA GLU A 76 2.50 8.77 13.46
C GLU A 76 2.22 8.96 11.94
N VAL A 77 3.19 9.43 11.19
CA VAL A 77 3.07 9.60 9.73
C VAL A 77 2.87 8.28 9.02
N LEU A 78 3.59 7.22 9.42
CA LEU A 78 3.47 5.90 8.82
C LEU A 78 2.12 5.24 9.14
N ASP A 79 1.61 5.41 10.34
CA ASP A 79 0.29 4.91 10.74
C ASP A 79 -0.81 5.62 9.94
N ASN A 80 -0.74 6.93 9.82
CA ASN A 80 -1.66 7.71 9.00
C ASN A 80 -1.59 7.32 7.52
N PHE A 81 -0.40 7.08 6.98
CA PHE A 81 -0.23 6.59 5.60
C PHE A 81 -0.97 5.26 5.38
N SER A 82 -0.87 4.34 6.31
CA SER A 82 -1.55 3.04 6.20
C SER A 82 -3.07 3.18 6.16
N ILE A 83 -3.62 4.04 7.02
CA ILE A 83 -5.07 4.33 7.06
C ILE A 83 -5.52 4.99 5.76
N GLU A 84 -4.83 6.05 5.33
CA GLU A 84 -5.16 6.78 4.10
C GLU A 84 -5.05 5.90 2.85
N THR A 85 -4.03 5.06 2.77
CA THR A 85 -3.81 4.16 1.63
C THR A 85 -4.98 3.19 1.48
N ASN A 86 -5.42 2.58 2.58
CA ASN A 86 -6.55 1.67 2.56
C ASN A 86 -7.85 2.38 2.13
N GLN A 87 -8.07 3.59 2.62
CA GLN A 87 -9.24 4.39 2.23
C GLN A 87 -9.19 4.76 0.73
N ARG A 88 -8.04 5.19 0.24
CA ARG A 88 -7.86 5.54 -1.19
C ARG A 88 -8.03 4.33 -2.11
N ILE A 89 -7.55 3.16 -1.72
CA ILE A 89 -7.78 1.92 -2.48
C ILE A 89 -9.27 1.63 -2.57
N LEU A 90 -10.00 1.72 -1.45
CA LEU A 90 -11.44 1.51 -1.42
C LEU A 90 -12.18 2.50 -2.33
N ASP A 91 -11.85 3.79 -2.22
CA ASP A 91 -12.46 4.85 -3.04
C ASP A 91 -12.21 4.62 -4.55
N LEU A 92 -11.00 4.19 -4.91
CA LEU A 92 -10.66 3.88 -6.30
C LEU A 92 -11.42 2.64 -6.80
N MET A 93 -11.57 1.62 -5.98
CA MET A 93 -12.33 0.43 -6.32
C MET A 93 -13.82 0.76 -6.50
N CYS A 94 -14.40 1.56 -5.60
CA CYS A 94 -15.78 2.02 -5.73
C CYS A 94 -15.99 2.80 -7.03
N LYS A 95 -15.08 3.73 -7.37
CA LYS A 95 -15.14 4.47 -8.63
C LYS A 95 -15.07 3.56 -9.86
N LYS A 96 -14.25 2.52 -9.83
CA LYS A 96 -14.12 1.56 -10.93
C LYS A 96 -15.42 0.79 -11.21
N ILE A 97 -16.21 0.51 -10.20
CA ILE A 97 -17.49 -0.19 -10.33
C ILE A 97 -18.70 0.77 -10.39
N GLY A 98 -18.44 2.09 -10.51
CA GLY A 98 -19.50 3.10 -10.67
C GLY A 98 -20.27 3.42 -9.39
N ILE A 99 -19.75 3.07 -8.22
CA ILE A 99 -20.32 3.47 -6.94
C ILE A 99 -19.77 4.83 -6.55
N ASP A 100 -20.62 5.84 -6.53
CA ASP A 100 -20.26 7.17 -6.04
C ASP A 100 -19.96 7.13 -4.54
N GLY A 101 -18.76 7.57 -4.20
CA GLY A 101 -18.10 7.33 -2.93
C GLY A 101 -18.63 8.10 -1.73
N SER A 102 -19.85 7.84 -1.29
CA SER A 102 -20.24 8.16 0.08
C SER A 102 -20.48 6.90 0.94
N ILE A 103 -19.78 5.85 0.67
CA ILE A 103 -19.63 4.79 1.65
C ILE A 103 -18.68 5.33 2.71
N LYS A 104 -19.21 6.14 3.62
CA LYS A 104 -18.57 6.40 4.91
C LYS A 104 -18.11 5.05 5.43
N ALA A 105 -16.85 4.93 5.79
CA ALA A 105 -16.19 3.76 6.29
C ALA A 105 -17.12 2.88 7.13
N VAL A 106 -17.91 2.06 6.49
CA VAL A 106 -18.44 0.87 7.08
C VAL A 106 -17.20 0.03 7.26
N SER A 107 -16.83 -0.20 8.50
CA SER A 107 -15.68 -0.95 8.96
C SER A 107 -15.07 -1.81 7.83
N TYR A 108 -13.88 -1.47 7.38
CA TYR A 108 -13.12 -2.15 6.32
C TYR A 108 -13.07 -3.68 6.50
N THR A 109 -13.30 -4.17 7.73
CA THR A 109 -13.44 -5.57 8.09
C THR A 109 -14.73 -6.23 7.58
N HIS A 110 -15.76 -5.48 7.17
CA HIS A 110 -17.01 -6.04 6.64
C HIS A 110 -17.10 -6.05 5.12
N LEU A 111 -16.29 -5.26 4.42
CA LEU A 111 -15.97 -5.43 3.02
C LEU A 111 -14.81 -6.43 2.87
N THR A 112 -14.86 -7.49 3.64
CA THR A 112 -13.95 -8.57 3.41
C THR A 112 -14.23 -9.11 2.02
N LEU A 113 -13.27 -8.94 1.19
CA LEU A 113 -13.13 -9.48 -0.15
C LEU A 113 -13.75 -10.88 -0.40
N PRO A 114 -13.96 -11.79 0.57
CA PRO A 114 -14.73 -13.01 0.38
C PRO A 114 -16.12 -12.81 -0.19
N THR A 115 -16.77 -11.68 0.08
CA THR A 115 -18.10 -11.38 -0.45
C THR A 115 -18.05 -10.96 -1.92
N ILE A 116 -16.95 -10.45 -2.39
CA ILE A 116 -16.72 -10.10 -3.80
C ILE A 116 -16.22 -11.32 -4.58
N TYR A 117 -15.65 -12.33 -3.90
CA TYR A 117 -15.10 -13.56 -4.49
C TYR A 117 -16.04 -14.74 -4.52
N SER A 118 -17.20 -14.64 -3.90
CA SER A 118 -18.20 -15.71 -3.89
C SER A 118 -19.13 -15.67 -5.11
N VAL A 119 -18.75 -14.93 -6.13
CA VAL A 119 -19.53 -14.87 -7.39
C VAL A 119 -18.77 -15.57 -8.49
#